data_b247336dc389920d04b9815ab4f69dbe
#
_entry.id   b247336dc389920d04b9815ab4f69dbe
#
_cell.length_a   1.000
_cell.length_b   1.000
_cell.length_c   1.000
_cell.angle_alpha   90.00
_cell.angle_beta   90.00
_cell.angle_gamma   90.00
#
_symmetry.space_group_name_H-M   'P 1'
#
loop_
_entity.id
_entity.type
_entity.pdbx_description
1 polymer ?
#
loop_
_entity_poly.entity_id
_entity_poly.type
_entity_poly.pdbx_seq_one_letter_code
_entity_poly.pdbx_strand_id
1 'polypeptide(L)'
;VIDDGSDDHTARCAEQAGGFGVEVLRRDLPEARRGKGEALNAGVAWVRRRVAELGQDPEQVIVCVMDADGRLSDGALDHVLPLFADEKVGGVQLQVRIRNRGSFLTRFQDYQFWAIAAVTQFGRQATGTVSLGGNGQFARLSALNMAGEKPWSASLTEDLDLAITLALQGWELQSTPHASVDQQAVERLGPLVRQRTRWYQGHMMAILRLPEIWRSRELSHGRALELTSYCLVPWLLDLPWSILFHYCLIMLVLRWNDLSILSSGDGTATVIIAAAFYLLAFAPALATGLIYHRRDRRWGLLKSLAMGNAVIVTNYLSFACVWRALFRILRGQTSWDKTSRIRETGGQPSPAATGAAAAVAPVLSTQAGVDGAGEWKPSRAKGSRLDRKRAQ
;
A
#
# COMPACT_ATOMS: atom_id res chain seq x y z
N VAL A 1 12.74 -11.93 -12.12
CA VAL A 1 13.40 -11.05 -11.11
C VAL A 1 14.17 -9.97 -11.85
N ILE A 2 14.05 -8.70 -11.41
CA ILE A 2 14.81 -7.59 -11.99
C ILE A 2 16.00 -7.32 -11.06
N ASP A 3 17.22 -7.55 -11.58
CA ASP A 3 18.46 -7.18 -10.92
C ASP A 3 18.98 -5.85 -11.49
N ASP A 4 18.84 -4.78 -10.71
CA ASP A 4 19.17 -3.41 -11.15
C ASP A 4 20.63 -3.05 -10.84
N GLY A 5 21.55 -3.87 -11.38
CA GLY A 5 22.99 -3.65 -11.27
C GLY A 5 23.55 -3.94 -9.88
N SER A 6 23.14 -5.04 -9.24
CA SER A 6 23.72 -5.47 -7.97
C SER A 6 25.20 -5.81 -8.14
N ASP A 7 25.99 -5.42 -7.17
CA ASP A 7 27.44 -5.68 -7.09
C ASP A 7 27.77 -6.85 -6.17
N ASP A 8 26.75 -7.57 -5.72
CA ASP A 8 26.84 -8.78 -4.91
C ASP A 8 26.31 -10.01 -5.69
N HIS A 9 26.08 -11.11 -4.98
CA HIS A 9 25.58 -12.37 -5.58
C HIS A 9 24.05 -12.40 -5.79
N THR A 10 23.34 -11.26 -5.78
CA THR A 10 21.85 -11.21 -5.86
C THR A 10 21.32 -11.93 -7.10
N ALA A 11 21.84 -11.62 -8.29
CA ALA A 11 21.41 -12.26 -9.53
C ALA A 11 21.58 -13.79 -9.48
N ARG A 12 22.80 -14.23 -9.09
CA ARG A 12 23.14 -15.66 -8.96
C ARG A 12 22.26 -16.36 -7.93
N CYS A 13 21.98 -15.72 -6.80
CA CYS A 13 21.08 -16.29 -5.79
C CYS A 13 19.65 -16.42 -6.33
N ALA A 14 19.18 -15.45 -7.10
CA ALA A 14 17.85 -15.50 -7.72
C ALA A 14 17.74 -16.63 -8.75
N GLU A 15 18.74 -16.81 -9.60
CA GLU A 15 18.82 -17.91 -10.57
C GLU A 15 18.83 -19.28 -9.88
N GLN A 16 19.65 -19.43 -8.82
CA GLN A 16 19.75 -20.69 -8.07
C GLN A 16 18.51 -21.03 -7.27
N ALA A 17 17.83 -20.01 -6.69
CA ALA A 17 16.63 -20.22 -5.89
C ALA A 17 15.37 -20.45 -6.75
N GLY A 18 15.38 -19.96 -7.97
CA GLY A 18 14.16 -19.80 -8.76
C GLY A 18 13.65 -21.06 -9.42
N GLY A 19 14.46 -22.08 -9.64
CA GLY A 19 14.03 -23.30 -10.33
C GLY A 19 13.40 -23.03 -11.70
N PHE A 20 12.48 -23.90 -12.10
CA PHE A 20 11.76 -23.78 -13.37
C PHE A 20 10.80 -22.55 -13.33
N GLY A 21 10.94 -21.64 -14.33
CA GLY A 21 10.02 -20.51 -14.51
C GLY A 21 10.47 -19.19 -13.87
N VAL A 22 11.67 -19.13 -13.28
CA VAL A 22 12.25 -17.85 -12.83
C VAL A 22 13.32 -17.38 -13.82
N GLU A 23 13.11 -16.19 -14.35
CA GLU A 23 14.06 -15.52 -15.22
C GLU A 23 14.62 -14.28 -14.50
N VAL A 24 15.90 -13.99 -14.70
CA VAL A 24 16.58 -12.82 -14.12
C VAL A 24 16.87 -11.82 -15.24
N LEU A 25 16.17 -10.68 -15.19
CA LEU A 25 16.45 -9.55 -16.04
C LEU A 25 17.55 -8.70 -15.36
N ARG A 26 18.80 -8.87 -15.82
CA ARG A 26 19.91 -8.06 -15.35
C ARG A 26 19.99 -6.75 -16.12
N ARG A 27 20.18 -5.66 -15.38
CA ARG A 27 20.48 -4.33 -15.93
C ARG A 27 21.88 -3.94 -15.49
N ASP A 28 22.64 -3.37 -16.42
CA ASP A 28 24.01 -2.92 -16.17
C ASP A 28 24.10 -1.38 -16.27
N LEU A 29 25.19 -0.80 -15.76
CA LEU A 29 25.47 0.62 -15.89
C LEU A 29 25.74 0.95 -17.37
N PRO A 30 25.28 2.10 -17.87
CA PRO A 30 24.71 3.25 -17.17
C PRO A 30 23.18 3.19 -16.94
N GLU A 31 22.46 2.21 -17.45
CA GLU A 31 20.98 2.10 -17.36
C GLU A 31 20.51 1.65 -15.98
N ALA A 32 21.32 0.83 -15.29
CA ALA A 32 21.03 0.38 -13.93
C ALA A 32 21.16 1.52 -12.90
N ARG A 33 20.49 1.35 -11.76
CA ARG A 33 20.54 2.27 -10.60
C ARG A 33 19.96 3.66 -10.84
N ARG A 34 19.14 3.81 -11.89
CA ARG A 34 18.46 5.09 -12.24
C ARG A 34 17.13 5.29 -11.50
N GLY A 35 16.77 4.41 -10.61
CA GLY A 35 15.53 4.44 -9.82
C GLY A 35 14.63 3.25 -10.09
N LYS A 36 13.69 3.01 -9.14
CA LYS A 36 12.78 1.86 -9.20
C LYS A 36 11.89 1.90 -10.44
N GLY A 37 11.37 3.08 -10.82
CA GLY A 37 10.53 3.24 -12.02
C GLY A 37 11.22 2.77 -13.29
N GLU A 38 12.49 3.12 -13.49
CA GLU A 38 13.25 2.68 -14.67
C GLU A 38 13.49 1.16 -14.68
N ALA A 39 13.72 0.55 -13.51
CA ALA A 39 13.82 -0.90 -13.40
C ALA A 39 12.49 -1.59 -13.74
N LEU A 40 11.38 -1.08 -13.23
CA LEU A 40 10.03 -1.60 -13.51
C LEU A 40 9.66 -1.42 -14.99
N ASN A 41 10.02 -0.30 -15.61
CA ASN A 41 9.82 -0.06 -17.04
C ASN A 41 10.58 -1.08 -17.90
N ALA A 42 11.82 -1.41 -17.54
CA ALA A 42 12.55 -2.48 -18.21
C ALA A 42 11.88 -3.84 -18.04
N GLY A 43 11.35 -4.12 -16.85
CA GLY A 43 10.60 -5.33 -16.56
C GLY A 43 9.33 -5.46 -17.39
N VAL A 44 8.52 -4.40 -17.48
CA VAL A 44 7.28 -4.45 -18.27
C VAL A 44 7.57 -4.53 -19.78
N ALA A 45 8.65 -3.89 -20.27
CA ALA A 45 9.08 -4.04 -21.65
C ALA A 45 9.46 -5.50 -21.97
N TRP A 46 10.09 -6.19 -21.02
CA TRP A 46 10.36 -7.63 -21.14
C TRP A 46 9.05 -8.43 -21.16
N VAL A 47 8.10 -8.18 -20.23
CA VAL A 47 6.79 -8.83 -20.19
C VAL A 47 6.04 -8.64 -21.52
N ARG A 48 6.00 -7.44 -22.06
CA ARG A 48 5.34 -7.13 -23.34
C ARG A 48 5.87 -8.00 -24.48
N ARG A 49 7.21 -8.11 -24.60
CA ARG A 49 7.82 -8.98 -25.61
C ARG A 49 7.43 -10.44 -25.42
N ARG A 50 7.48 -10.91 -24.17
CA ARG A 50 7.15 -12.30 -23.87
C ARG A 50 5.70 -12.63 -24.15
N VAL A 51 4.78 -11.75 -23.83
CA VAL A 51 3.33 -11.87 -24.11
C VAL A 51 3.09 -11.91 -25.62
N ALA A 52 3.76 -11.06 -26.40
CA ALA A 52 3.68 -11.04 -27.86
C ALA A 52 4.24 -12.33 -28.48
N GLU A 53 5.39 -12.82 -28.02
CA GLU A 53 5.99 -14.09 -28.46
C GLU A 53 5.07 -15.28 -28.21
N LEU A 54 4.33 -15.28 -27.08
CA LEU A 54 3.38 -16.34 -26.71
C LEU A 54 2.00 -16.16 -27.34
N GLY A 55 1.75 -15.09 -28.08
CA GLY A 55 0.45 -14.76 -28.68
C GLY A 55 -0.67 -14.58 -27.65
N GLN A 56 -0.31 -14.17 -26.42
CA GLN A 56 -1.30 -13.96 -25.35
C GLN A 56 -1.95 -12.58 -25.47
N ASP A 57 -3.22 -12.50 -25.04
CA ASP A 57 -3.95 -11.25 -24.97
C ASP A 57 -3.51 -10.43 -23.76
N PRO A 58 -3.00 -9.19 -23.94
CA PRO A 58 -2.62 -8.30 -22.83
C PRO A 58 -3.75 -8.01 -21.82
N GLU A 59 -5.02 -8.13 -22.22
CA GLU A 59 -6.16 -7.96 -21.33
C GLU A 59 -6.23 -9.05 -20.27
N GLN A 60 -5.73 -10.25 -20.56
CA GLN A 60 -5.72 -11.37 -19.65
C GLN A 60 -4.44 -11.49 -18.82
N VAL A 61 -3.45 -10.65 -19.08
CA VAL A 61 -2.17 -10.66 -18.37
C VAL A 61 -2.17 -9.65 -17.25
N ILE A 62 -1.89 -10.13 -16.04
CA ILE A 62 -1.76 -9.30 -14.84
C ILE A 62 -0.31 -9.33 -14.37
N VAL A 63 0.28 -8.15 -14.23
CA VAL A 63 1.64 -7.95 -13.76
C VAL A 63 1.61 -7.67 -12.27
N CYS A 64 2.30 -8.49 -11.47
CA CYS A 64 2.49 -8.26 -10.04
C CYS A 64 3.88 -7.67 -9.77
N VAL A 65 3.91 -6.50 -9.13
CA VAL A 65 5.15 -5.86 -8.67
C VAL A 65 5.35 -6.16 -7.19
N MET A 66 6.52 -6.73 -6.87
CA MET A 66 6.91 -7.01 -5.49
C MET A 66 8.33 -6.55 -5.22
N ASP A 67 8.54 -5.97 -4.06
CA ASP A 67 9.88 -5.69 -3.54
C ASP A 67 10.57 -7.01 -3.12
N ALA A 68 11.90 -7.03 -3.15
CA ALA A 68 12.68 -8.24 -2.82
C ALA A 68 12.43 -8.80 -1.41
N ASP A 69 11.93 -7.97 -0.49
CA ASP A 69 11.51 -8.37 0.86
C ASP A 69 10.00 -8.66 0.98
N GLY A 70 9.26 -8.56 -0.14
CA GLY A 70 7.82 -8.85 -0.19
C GLY A 70 7.52 -10.35 -0.14
N ARG A 71 6.44 -10.72 0.56
CA ARG A 71 5.87 -12.07 0.55
C ARG A 71 4.35 -11.95 0.49
N LEU A 72 3.74 -12.59 -0.49
CA LEU A 72 2.27 -12.67 -0.56
C LEU A 72 1.75 -13.52 0.60
N SER A 73 0.61 -13.14 1.16
CA SER A 73 -0.13 -14.02 2.07
C SER A 73 -0.64 -15.26 1.34
N ASP A 74 -0.85 -16.34 2.09
CA ASP A 74 -1.41 -17.58 1.53
C ASP A 74 -2.77 -17.28 0.87
N GLY A 75 -3.00 -17.84 -0.32
CA GLY A 75 -4.23 -17.63 -1.08
C GLY A 75 -4.43 -16.20 -1.60
N ALA A 76 -3.40 -15.34 -1.63
CA ALA A 76 -3.54 -13.95 -2.06
C ALA A 76 -4.10 -13.84 -3.48
N LEU A 77 -3.70 -14.73 -4.40
CA LEU A 77 -4.19 -14.72 -5.77
C LEU A 77 -5.68 -15.04 -5.86
N ASP A 78 -6.21 -15.92 -4.99
CA ASP A 78 -7.63 -16.26 -4.95
C ASP A 78 -8.51 -15.05 -4.57
N HIS A 79 -7.94 -14.06 -3.92
CA HIS A 79 -8.62 -12.82 -3.53
C HIS A 79 -8.35 -11.65 -4.47
N VAL A 80 -7.27 -11.68 -5.24
CA VAL A 80 -6.88 -10.61 -6.17
C VAL A 80 -7.45 -10.84 -7.56
N LEU A 81 -7.26 -12.05 -8.12
CA LEU A 81 -7.64 -12.33 -9.51
C LEU A 81 -9.13 -12.11 -9.80
N PRO A 82 -10.07 -12.49 -8.90
CA PRO A 82 -11.49 -12.23 -9.14
C PRO A 82 -11.84 -10.74 -9.28
N LEU A 83 -11.05 -9.81 -8.71
CA LEU A 83 -11.29 -8.37 -8.86
C LEU A 83 -11.06 -7.91 -10.31
N PHE A 84 -10.20 -8.60 -11.04
CA PHE A 84 -9.95 -8.33 -12.46
C PHE A 84 -11.02 -8.94 -13.40
N ALA A 85 -12.04 -9.63 -12.88
CA ALA A 85 -13.20 -10.03 -13.69
C ALA A 85 -14.02 -8.79 -14.14
N ASP A 86 -13.94 -7.68 -13.40
CA ASP A 86 -14.42 -6.39 -13.88
C ASP A 86 -13.37 -5.79 -14.82
N GLU A 87 -13.75 -5.61 -16.08
CA GLU A 87 -12.90 -5.05 -17.14
C GLU A 87 -12.42 -3.62 -16.85
N LYS A 88 -13.14 -2.88 -15.99
CA LYS A 88 -12.75 -1.52 -15.58
C LYS A 88 -11.60 -1.51 -14.58
N VAL A 89 -11.32 -2.63 -13.93
CA VAL A 89 -10.23 -2.72 -12.95
C VAL A 89 -8.89 -2.81 -13.64
N GLY A 90 -8.14 -1.73 -13.61
CA GLY A 90 -6.79 -1.63 -14.16
C GLY A 90 -5.70 -2.02 -13.16
N GLY A 91 -5.97 -1.93 -11.85
CA GLY A 91 -4.99 -2.28 -10.83
C GLY A 91 -5.59 -2.61 -9.46
N VAL A 92 -4.84 -3.42 -8.71
CA VAL A 92 -5.20 -3.84 -7.34
C VAL A 92 -3.98 -3.68 -6.45
N GLN A 93 -4.14 -3.01 -5.31
CA GLN A 93 -3.12 -2.88 -4.28
C GLN A 93 -3.43 -3.77 -3.10
N LEU A 94 -2.52 -4.65 -2.76
CA LEU A 94 -2.58 -5.41 -1.51
C LEU A 94 -2.28 -4.52 -0.30
N GLN A 95 -2.84 -4.91 0.82
CA GLN A 95 -2.51 -4.29 2.09
C GLN A 95 -1.15 -4.76 2.58
N VAL A 96 -0.37 -3.82 3.14
CA VAL A 96 0.95 -4.13 3.66
C VAL A 96 0.87 -4.58 5.10
N ARG A 97 1.61 -5.64 5.43
CA ARG A 97 1.85 -6.10 6.78
C ARG A 97 3.33 -6.17 7.09
N ILE A 98 3.72 -5.87 8.31
CA ILE A 98 5.11 -5.95 8.74
C ILE A 98 5.39 -7.31 9.38
N ARG A 99 6.52 -7.94 9.01
CA ARG A 99 6.96 -9.22 9.57
C ARG A 99 7.73 -9.07 10.88
N ASN A 100 8.74 -8.20 10.91
CA ASN A 100 9.66 -7.99 12.03
C ASN A 100 9.09 -7.01 13.09
N ARG A 101 8.00 -7.40 13.78
CA ARG A 101 7.23 -6.57 14.71
C ARG A 101 7.76 -6.61 16.16
N GLY A 102 9.05 -6.81 16.37
CA GLY A 102 9.64 -7.03 17.70
C GLY A 102 9.83 -5.76 18.54
N SER A 103 9.97 -4.58 17.94
CA SER A 103 10.15 -3.31 18.62
C SER A 103 8.92 -2.41 18.51
N PHE A 104 8.85 -1.36 19.36
CA PHE A 104 7.81 -0.33 19.23
C PHE A 104 7.83 0.31 17.84
N LEU A 105 9.01 0.66 17.31
CA LEU A 105 9.16 1.32 16.03
C LEU A 105 8.67 0.47 14.85
N THR A 106 8.98 -0.83 14.86
CA THR A 106 8.53 -1.75 13.82
C THR A 106 7.04 -2.09 13.95
N ARG A 107 6.53 -2.19 15.17
CA ARG A 107 5.10 -2.38 15.45
C ARG A 107 4.27 -1.16 15.07
N PHE A 108 4.80 0.05 15.29
CA PHE A 108 4.16 1.27 14.85
C PHE A 108 4.04 1.35 13.32
N GLN A 109 5.05 0.90 12.57
CA GLN A 109 4.95 0.80 11.11
C GLN A 109 3.87 -0.21 10.69
N ASP A 110 3.74 -1.36 11.37
CA ASP A 110 2.65 -2.31 11.14
C ASP A 110 1.28 -1.65 11.41
N TYR A 111 1.14 -0.94 12.51
CA TYR A 111 -0.08 -0.20 12.83
C TYR A 111 -0.44 0.84 11.75
N GLN A 112 0.54 1.59 11.25
CA GLN A 112 0.32 2.56 10.18
C GLN A 112 -0.19 1.89 8.90
N PHE A 113 0.39 0.77 8.49
CA PHE A 113 -0.04 0.07 7.28
C PHE A 113 -1.32 -0.74 7.51
N TRP A 114 -1.36 -1.54 8.58
CA TRP A 114 -2.40 -2.54 8.80
C TRP A 114 -3.71 -1.95 9.35
N ALA A 115 -3.69 -0.74 9.91
CA ALA A 115 -4.88 -0.04 10.36
C ALA A 115 -5.13 1.26 9.59
N ILE A 116 -4.20 2.23 9.65
CA ILE A 116 -4.45 3.58 9.11
C ILE A 116 -4.52 3.54 7.59
N ALA A 117 -3.48 3.03 6.92
CA ALA A 117 -3.46 2.96 5.46
C ALA A 117 -4.57 2.07 4.91
N ALA A 118 -4.89 0.96 5.60
CA ALA A 118 -5.98 0.08 5.22
C ALA A 118 -7.33 0.79 5.21
N VAL A 119 -7.65 1.57 6.24
CA VAL A 119 -8.90 2.36 6.30
C VAL A 119 -8.96 3.38 5.16
N THR A 120 -7.85 4.07 4.91
CA THR A 120 -7.75 5.03 3.80
C THR A 120 -7.98 4.34 2.45
N GLN A 121 -7.35 3.20 2.19
CA GLN A 121 -7.53 2.45 0.94
C GLN A 121 -8.97 1.96 0.77
N PHE A 122 -9.63 1.49 1.83
CA PHE A 122 -11.04 1.10 1.76
C PHE A 122 -11.97 2.28 1.47
N GLY A 123 -11.71 3.45 2.06
CA GLY A 123 -12.48 4.65 1.73
C GLY A 123 -12.36 5.00 0.25
N ARG A 124 -11.17 4.87 -0.32
CA ARG A 124 -10.86 5.18 -1.72
C ARG A 124 -11.37 4.12 -2.70
N GLN A 125 -11.63 2.91 -2.24
CA GLN A 125 -12.22 1.85 -3.07
C GLN A 125 -13.61 2.23 -3.58
N ALA A 126 -14.40 2.96 -2.78
CA ALA A 126 -15.73 3.42 -3.18
C ALA A 126 -15.70 4.34 -4.43
N THR A 127 -14.59 4.99 -4.69
CA THR A 127 -14.37 5.85 -5.85
C THR A 127 -13.49 5.22 -6.93
N GLY A 128 -12.99 4.01 -6.71
CA GLY A 128 -12.05 3.35 -7.63
C GLY A 128 -10.70 4.08 -7.75
N THR A 129 -10.29 4.83 -6.71
CA THR A 129 -9.07 5.65 -6.71
C THR A 129 -8.04 5.16 -5.68
N VAL A 130 -8.05 3.89 -5.36
CA VAL A 130 -7.06 3.26 -4.46
C VAL A 130 -5.64 3.60 -4.91
N SER A 131 -4.76 4.00 -3.98
CA SER A 131 -3.37 4.30 -4.31
C SER A 131 -2.58 3.02 -4.49
N LEU A 132 -1.68 3.00 -5.47
CA LEU A 132 -0.68 1.95 -5.60
C LEU A 132 0.51 2.26 -4.69
N GLY A 133 1.16 1.23 -4.15
CA GLY A 133 2.20 1.35 -3.11
C GLY A 133 3.49 0.61 -3.44
N GLY A 134 3.67 0.21 -4.70
CA GLY A 134 4.93 -0.34 -5.21
C GLY A 134 5.34 -1.73 -4.69
N ASN A 135 4.69 -2.26 -3.65
CA ASN A 135 4.88 -3.64 -3.16
C ASN A 135 3.51 -4.32 -3.03
N GLY A 136 3.34 -5.49 -3.64
CA GLY A 136 2.04 -6.15 -3.74
C GLY A 136 1.05 -5.38 -4.63
N GLN A 137 1.57 -4.73 -5.66
CA GLN A 137 0.82 -4.03 -6.67
C GLN A 137 0.56 -4.97 -7.85
N PHE A 138 -0.70 -5.13 -8.21
CA PHE A 138 -1.13 -5.84 -9.41
C PHE A 138 -1.67 -4.84 -10.42
N ALA A 139 -1.32 -5.00 -11.68
CA ALA A 139 -1.80 -4.15 -12.76
C ALA A 139 -2.08 -4.97 -14.01
N ARG A 140 -3.18 -4.69 -14.69
CA ARG A 140 -3.52 -5.28 -15.99
C ARG A 140 -2.50 -4.79 -17.02
N LEU A 141 -1.97 -5.68 -17.84
CA LEU A 141 -0.94 -5.31 -18.83
C LEU A 141 -1.49 -4.32 -19.86
N SER A 142 -2.75 -4.44 -20.26
CA SER A 142 -3.39 -3.46 -21.15
C SER A 142 -3.48 -2.08 -20.52
N ALA A 143 -3.75 -1.96 -19.22
CA ALA A 143 -3.73 -0.68 -18.52
C ALA A 143 -2.30 -0.08 -18.48
N LEU A 144 -1.28 -0.91 -18.27
CA LEU A 144 0.12 -0.48 -18.36
C LEU A 144 0.50 -0.07 -19.80
N ASN A 145 -0.05 -0.76 -20.81
CA ASN A 145 0.17 -0.40 -22.22
C ASN A 145 -0.45 0.96 -22.56
N MET A 146 -1.64 1.23 -22.04
CA MET A 146 -2.32 2.50 -22.22
C MET A 146 -1.58 3.65 -21.52
N ALA A 147 -0.91 3.38 -20.40
CA ALA A 147 -0.05 4.34 -19.70
C ALA A 147 1.24 4.70 -20.47
N GLY A 148 1.53 4.02 -21.58
CA GLY A 148 2.64 4.31 -22.48
C GLY A 148 3.82 3.33 -22.38
N GLU A 149 4.91 3.63 -23.08
CA GLU A 149 6.10 2.77 -23.08
C GLU A 149 6.73 2.65 -21.69
N LYS A 150 6.75 3.73 -20.94
CA LYS A 150 7.29 3.84 -19.59
C LYS A 150 6.18 4.20 -18.59
N PRO A 151 5.39 3.23 -18.14
CA PRO A 151 4.27 3.48 -17.21
C PRO A 151 4.68 4.12 -15.89
N TRP A 152 5.83 3.74 -15.35
CA TRP A 152 6.38 4.34 -14.15
C TRP A 152 7.23 5.56 -14.48
N SER A 153 6.85 6.70 -13.95
CA SER A 153 7.58 7.96 -14.12
C SER A 153 8.84 8.01 -13.26
N ALA A 154 9.62 9.07 -13.43
CA ALA A 154 10.79 9.37 -12.60
C ALA A 154 10.42 9.97 -11.22
N SER A 155 9.15 9.91 -10.81
CA SER A 155 8.69 10.40 -9.51
C SER A 155 9.36 9.66 -8.36
N LEU A 156 9.51 10.31 -7.21
CA LEU A 156 9.98 9.67 -5.96
C LEU A 156 8.96 8.67 -5.38
N THR A 157 7.71 8.76 -5.85
CA THR A 157 6.61 7.83 -5.60
C THR A 157 6.01 7.46 -6.96
N GLU A 158 6.77 6.68 -7.72
CA GLU A 158 6.44 6.22 -9.06
C GLU A 158 5.13 5.40 -9.10
N ASP A 159 4.82 4.75 -8.01
CA ASP A 159 3.61 3.97 -7.76
C ASP A 159 2.36 4.86 -7.63
N LEU A 160 2.44 5.93 -6.83
CA LEU A 160 1.38 6.92 -6.71
C LEU A 160 1.12 7.62 -8.05
N ASP A 161 2.18 8.00 -8.75
CA ASP A 161 2.08 8.66 -10.05
C ASP A 161 1.43 7.75 -11.09
N LEU A 162 1.78 6.45 -11.11
CA LEU A 162 1.10 5.45 -11.93
C LEU A 162 -0.39 5.33 -11.56
N ALA A 163 -0.73 5.31 -10.26
CA ALA A 163 -2.12 5.25 -9.82
C ALA A 163 -2.95 6.43 -10.37
N ILE A 164 -2.40 7.64 -10.32
CA ILE A 164 -3.04 8.82 -10.90
C ILE A 164 -3.16 8.66 -12.43
N THR A 165 -2.12 8.20 -13.10
CA THR A 165 -2.11 8.01 -14.56
C THR A 165 -3.19 7.02 -15.01
N LEU A 166 -3.32 5.88 -14.32
CA LEU A 166 -4.37 4.90 -14.63
C LEU A 166 -5.78 5.47 -14.38
N ALA A 167 -5.96 6.20 -13.27
CA ALA A 167 -7.24 6.84 -13.00
C ALA A 167 -7.61 7.90 -14.05
N LEU A 168 -6.63 8.68 -14.56
CA LEU A 168 -6.81 9.66 -15.63
C LEU A 168 -7.23 9.01 -16.96
N GLN A 169 -6.94 7.73 -17.15
CA GLN A 169 -7.31 6.92 -18.31
C GLN A 169 -8.63 6.17 -18.13
N GLY A 170 -9.35 6.42 -17.03
CA GLY A 170 -10.64 5.80 -16.74
C GLY A 170 -10.58 4.49 -15.96
N TRP A 171 -9.39 3.93 -15.73
CA TRP A 171 -9.26 2.71 -14.95
C TRP A 171 -9.69 2.88 -13.50
N GLU A 172 -10.25 1.84 -12.93
CA GLU A 172 -10.54 1.73 -11.51
C GLU A 172 -9.41 0.99 -10.79
N LEU A 173 -9.04 1.49 -9.60
CA LEU A 173 -8.06 0.88 -8.74
C LEU A 173 -8.73 0.37 -7.48
N GLN A 174 -8.43 -0.87 -7.12
CA GLN A 174 -9.10 -1.60 -6.06
C GLN A 174 -8.11 -2.11 -4.99
N SER A 175 -8.64 -2.57 -3.87
CA SER A 175 -7.90 -3.25 -2.80
C SER A 175 -8.75 -4.36 -2.22
N THR A 176 -8.14 -5.28 -1.48
CA THR A 176 -8.86 -6.34 -0.78
C THR A 176 -8.41 -6.43 0.68
N PRO A 177 -9.35 -6.64 1.64
CA PRO A 177 -9.00 -6.89 3.04
C PRO A 177 -8.49 -8.30 3.31
N HIS A 178 -8.66 -9.22 2.34
CA HIS A 178 -8.48 -10.65 2.52
C HIS A 178 -7.08 -11.14 2.13
N ALA A 179 -6.28 -10.25 1.51
CA ALA A 179 -4.92 -10.57 1.12
C ALA A 179 -3.96 -9.45 1.52
N SER A 180 -2.72 -9.82 1.78
CA SER A 180 -1.65 -8.89 2.15
C SER A 180 -0.34 -9.21 1.46
N VAL A 181 0.54 -8.23 1.42
CA VAL A 181 1.95 -8.41 1.17
C VAL A 181 2.71 -8.13 2.47
N ASP A 182 3.47 -9.10 2.93
CA ASP A 182 4.28 -8.98 4.13
C ASP A 182 5.67 -8.46 3.75
N GLN A 183 6.15 -7.43 4.45
CA GLN A 183 7.46 -6.82 4.22
C GLN A 183 8.22 -6.57 5.52
N GLN A 184 9.50 -6.19 5.41
CA GLN A 184 10.30 -5.78 6.56
C GLN A 184 10.09 -4.30 6.88
N ALA A 185 9.87 -4.00 8.18
CA ALA A 185 9.96 -2.63 8.68
C ALA A 185 11.41 -2.17 8.82
N VAL A 186 11.60 -0.87 8.77
CA VAL A 186 12.88 -0.23 9.10
C VAL A 186 13.05 -0.18 10.62
N GLU A 187 14.16 -0.73 11.13
CA GLU A 187 14.37 -0.89 12.57
C GLU A 187 15.05 0.30 13.26
N ARG A 188 15.57 1.25 12.49
CA ARG A 188 16.28 2.43 13.00
C ARG A 188 15.58 3.71 12.58
N LEU A 189 15.50 4.68 13.49
CA LEU A 189 14.78 5.94 13.26
C LEU A 189 15.38 6.76 12.10
N GLY A 190 16.69 6.89 12.00
CA GLY A 190 17.33 7.68 10.95
C GLY A 190 17.00 7.20 9.52
N PRO A 191 17.20 5.91 9.18
CA PRO A 191 16.73 5.35 7.91
C PRO A 191 15.22 5.49 7.69
N LEU A 192 14.39 5.35 8.74
CA LEU A 192 12.94 5.53 8.65
C LEU A 192 12.58 6.97 8.29
N VAL A 193 13.21 7.95 8.92
CA VAL A 193 13.02 9.38 8.58
C VAL A 193 13.40 9.65 7.11
N ARG A 194 14.53 9.10 6.63
CA ARG A 194 14.90 9.25 5.20
C ARG A 194 13.85 8.63 4.26
N GLN A 195 13.40 7.41 4.56
CA GLN A 195 12.38 6.73 3.77
C GLN A 195 11.06 7.52 3.74
N ARG A 196 10.57 7.95 4.90
CA ARG A 196 9.32 8.71 5.02
C ARG A 196 9.43 10.11 4.40
N THR A 197 10.58 10.78 4.55
CA THR A 197 10.83 12.07 3.86
C THR A 197 10.68 11.92 2.34
N ARG A 198 11.22 10.85 1.75
CA ARG A 198 11.06 10.57 0.32
C ARG A 198 9.61 10.37 -0.07
N TRP A 199 8.84 9.64 0.73
CA TRP A 199 7.41 9.41 0.48
C TRP A 199 6.60 10.71 0.58
N TYR A 200 6.84 11.50 1.62
CA TYR A 200 6.22 12.83 1.75
C TYR A 200 6.59 13.73 0.57
N GLN A 201 7.84 13.76 0.16
CA GLN A 201 8.29 14.57 -0.96
C GLN A 201 7.58 14.17 -2.27
N GLY A 202 7.52 12.89 -2.58
CA GLY A 202 6.80 12.40 -3.75
C GLY A 202 5.30 12.73 -3.69
N HIS A 203 4.68 12.51 -2.54
CA HIS A 203 3.26 12.84 -2.34
C HIS A 203 2.99 14.34 -2.46
N MET A 204 3.85 15.20 -1.88
CA MET A 204 3.75 16.66 -2.03
C MET A 204 3.87 17.10 -3.49
N MET A 205 4.73 16.45 -4.26
CA MET A 205 4.91 16.76 -5.68
C MET A 205 3.73 16.29 -6.55
N ALA A 206 2.90 15.37 -6.08
CA ALA A 206 1.68 14.93 -6.78
C ALA A 206 0.68 16.09 -7.01
N ILE A 207 0.80 17.20 -6.29
CA ILE A 207 0.03 18.43 -6.53
C ILE A 207 0.19 18.94 -7.97
N LEU A 208 1.31 18.67 -8.61
CA LEU A 208 1.58 19.06 -10.00
C LEU A 208 0.66 18.34 -11.01
N ARG A 209 0.03 17.24 -10.61
CA ARG A 209 -0.94 16.49 -11.44
C ARG A 209 -2.36 17.07 -11.37
N LEU A 210 -2.64 18.04 -10.50
CA LEU A 210 -4.00 18.62 -10.35
C LEU A 210 -4.58 19.18 -11.66
N PRO A 211 -3.82 19.89 -12.51
CA PRO A 211 -4.37 20.36 -13.79
C PRO A 211 -4.82 19.22 -14.71
N GLU A 212 -4.13 18.09 -14.71
CA GLU A 212 -4.49 16.91 -15.50
C GLU A 212 -5.75 16.24 -14.92
N ILE A 213 -5.84 16.13 -13.58
CA ILE A 213 -6.99 15.57 -12.89
C ILE A 213 -8.27 16.33 -13.25
N TRP A 214 -8.23 17.66 -13.24
CA TRP A 214 -9.41 18.47 -13.53
C TRP A 214 -9.71 18.67 -15.03
N ARG A 215 -8.78 18.33 -15.90
CA ARG A 215 -8.98 18.32 -17.37
C ARG A 215 -9.41 16.96 -17.90
N SER A 216 -9.26 15.90 -17.12
CA SER A 216 -9.63 14.56 -17.56
C SER A 216 -11.12 14.46 -17.80
N ARG A 217 -11.50 13.86 -18.92
CA ARG A 217 -12.90 13.54 -19.27
C ARG A 217 -13.33 12.18 -18.71
N GLU A 218 -12.38 11.35 -18.33
CA GLU A 218 -12.61 10.00 -17.81
C GLU A 218 -12.92 10.01 -16.31
N LEU A 219 -12.58 11.09 -15.60
CA LEU A 219 -12.84 11.23 -14.18
C LEU A 219 -14.17 11.91 -13.92
N SER A 220 -15.05 11.27 -13.15
CA SER A 220 -16.19 11.98 -12.56
C SER A 220 -15.69 13.06 -11.59
N HIS A 221 -16.51 14.09 -11.34
CA HIS A 221 -16.17 15.15 -10.38
C HIS A 221 -15.86 14.60 -8.96
N GLY A 222 -16.55 13.53 -8.54
CA GLY A 222 -16.31 12.88 -7.26
C GLY A 222 -14.93 12.23 -7.19
N ARG A 223 -14.52 11.52 -8.25
CA ARG A 223 -13.17 10.93 -8.36
C ARG A 223 -12.09 11.99 -8.45
N ALA A 224 -12.32 13.06 -9.22
CA ALA A 224 -11.39 14.18 -9.33
C ALA A 224 -11.22 14.89 -7.97
N LEU A 225 -12.30 15.13 -7.23
CA LEU A 225 -12.25 15.72 -5.90
C LEU A 225 -11.51 14.84 -4.90
N GLU A 226 -11.76 13.52 -4.92
CA GLU A 226 -11.07 12.56 -4.06
C GLU A 226 -9.54 12.57 -4.32
N LEU A 227 -9.12 12.44 -5.59
CA LEU A 227 -7.71 12.50 -5.98
C LEU A 227 -7.08 13.83 -5.59
N THR A 228 -7.79 14.95 -5.81
CA THR A 228 -7.33 16.28 -5.40
C THR A 228 -7.13 16.34 -3.89
N SER A 229 -8.12 15.88 -3.12
CA SER A 229 -8.05 15.84 -1.66
C SER A 229 -6.86 15.03 -1.19
N TYR A 230 -6.63 13.88 -1.80
CA TYR A 230 -5.49 13.02 -1.48
C TYR A 230 -4.14 13.70 -1.80
N CYS A 231 -3.97 14.30 -2.97
CA CYS A 231 -2.75 15.02 -3.34
C CYS A 231 -2.47 16.22 -2.42
N LEU A 232 -3.52 16.83 -1.86
CA LEU A 232 -3.41 18.01 -0.99
C LEU A 232 -3.17 17.66 0.49
N VAL A 233 -3.31 16.40 0.93
CA VAL A 233 -3.14 16.01 2.34
C VAL A 233 -1.85 16.56 2.96
N PRO A 234 -0.63 16.41 2.39
CA PRO A 234 0.58 16.93 3.01
C PRO A 234 0.58 18.45 3.16
N TRP A 235 -0.06 19.15 2.24
CA TRP A 235 -0.08 20.62 2.18
C TRP A 235 -1.13 21.24 3.08
N LEU A 236 -2.34 20.69 3.10
CA LEU A 236 -3.48 21.27 3.81
C LEU A 236 -3.74 20.62 5.17
N LEU A 237 -3.20 19.43 5.40
CA LEU A 237 -3.37 18.72 6.66
C LEU A 237 -2.05 18.58 7.43
N ASP A 238 -1.05 17.89 6.88
CA ASP A 238 0.15 17.54 7.67
C ASP A 238 0.99 18.77 8.08
N LEU A 239 1.25 19.70 7.14
CA LEU A 239 2.01 20.92 7.44
C LEU A 239 1.25 21.85 8.41
N PRO A 240 0.00 22.28 8.14
CA PRO A 240 -0.74 23.15 9.05
C PRO A 240 -1.01 22.49 10.40
N TRP A 241 -1.30 21.19 10.42
CA TRP A 241 -1.50 20.47 11.68
C TRP A 241 -0.24 20.49 12.55
N SER A 242 0.95 20.36 11.97
CA SER A 242 2.20 20.45 12.73
C SER A 242 2.35 21.80 13.41
N ILE A 243 2.00 22.89 12.74
CA ILE A 243 2.05 24.26 13.30
C ILE A 243 0.99 24.41 14.39
N LEU A 244 -0.25 24.04 14.10
CA LEU A 244 -1.37 24.14 15.04
C LEU A 244 -1.12 23.30 16.30
N PHE A 245 -0.58 22.10 16.15
CA PHE A 245 -0.23 21.23 17.27
C PHE A 245 0.76 21.89 18.22
N HIS A 246 1.84 22.48 17.69
CA HIS A 246 2.83 23.16 18.52
C HIS A 246 2.27 24.44 19.13
N TYR A 247 1.46 25.19 18.39
CA TYR A 247 0.75 26.36 18.92
C TYR A 247 -0.13 25.96 20.10
N CYS A 248 -0.96 24.94 19.96
CA CYS A 248 -1.81 24.45 21.05
C CYS A 248 -0.99 23.96 22.25
N LEU A 249 0.14 23.28 22.02
CA LEU A 249 1.03 22.82 23.08
C LEU A 249 1.66 24.00 23.83
N ILE A 250 2.15 25.01 23.11
CA ILE A 250 2.70 26.25 23.71
C ILE A 250 1.62 26.97 24.52
N MET A 251 0.41 27.13 23.97
CA MET A 251 -0.70 27.79 24.68
C MET A 251 -1.11 26.99 25.92
N LEU A 252 -1.14 25.66 25.86
CA LEU A 252 -1.39 24.81 27.01
C LEU A 252 -0.38 25.08 28.14
N VAL A 253 0.90 25.21 27.82
CA VAL A 253 1.95 25.50 28.82
C VAL A 253 1.81 26.93 29.36
N LEU A 254 1.65 27.92 28.48
CA LEU A 254 1.57 29.34 28.89
C LEU A 254 0.30 29.62 29.67
N ARG A 255 -0.80 28.98 29.39
CA ARG A 255 -2.11 29.15 30.01
C ARG A 255 -2.45 28.07 31.05
N TRP A 256 -1.44 27.32 31.52
CA TRP A 256 -1.65 26.24 32.47
C TRP A 256 -2.43 26.67 33.71
N ASN A 257 -2.11 27.86 34.25
CA ASN A 257 -2.79 28.41 35.43
C ASN A 257 -4.26 28.84 35.17
N ASP A 258 -4.58 29.20 33.92
CA ASP A 258 -5.95 29.57 33.53
C ASP A 258 -6.86 28.35 33.40
N LEU A 259 -6.29 27.18 33.18
CA LEU A 259 -7.03 25.90 33.16
C LEU A 259 -7.56 25.49 34.52
N SER A 260 -7.05 26.11 35.62
CA SER A 260 -7.60 25.91 36.96
C SER A 260 -9.06 26.38 37.07
N ILE A 261 -9.52 27.26 36.15
CA ILE A 261 -10.93 27.67 36.05
C ILE A 261 -11.85 26.45 35.74
N LEU A 262 -11.35 25.43 35.01
CA LEU A 262 -12.08 24.20 34.80
C LEU A 262 -12.20 23.33 36.05
N SER A 263 -11.32 23.55 37.05
CA SER A 263 -11.33 22.80 38.32
C SER A 263 -12.10 23.51 39.44
N SER A 264 -12.55 24.75 39.24
CA SER A 264 -13.29 25.55 40.26
C SER A 264 -14.79 25.26 40.31
N GLY A 265 -15.29 24.35 39.43
CA GLY A 265 -16.69 23.89 39.40
C GLY A 265 -16.91 22.55 40.07
N ASP A 266 -18.11 21.99 39.90
CA ASP A 266 -18.40 20.61 40.27
C ASP A 266 -17.39 19.64 39.64
N GLY A 267 -16.62 18.93 40.44
CA GLY A 267 -15.58 18.01 39.98
C GLY A 267 -16.11 16.93 39.00
N THR A 268 -17.39 16.54 39.16
CA THR A 268 -18.06 15.61 38.26
C THR A 268 -18.25 16.18 36.86
N ALA A 269 -18.69 17.44 36.76
CA ALA A 269 -18.85 18.12 35.46
C ALA A 269 -17.50 18.27 34.74
N THR A 270 -16.44 18.64 35.48
CA THR A 270 -15.08 18.74 34.94
C THR A 270 -14.58 17.42 34.35
N VAL A 271 -14.78 16.31 35.06
CA VAL A 271 -14.40 14.96 34.58
C VAL A 271 -15.18 14.58 33.34
N ILE A 272 -16.48 14.85 33.29
CA ILE A 272 -17.32 14.57 32.12
C ILE A 272 -16.86 15.36 30.91
N ILE A 273 -16.60 16.66 31.06
CA ILE A 273 -16.12 17.53 29.98
C ILE A 273 -14.75 17.05 29.48
N ALA A 274 -13.81 16.77 30.38
CA ALA A 274 -12.49 16.27 30.02
C ALA A 274 -12.56 14.93 29.27
N ALA A 275 -13.42 14.00 29.74
CA ALA A 275 -13.65 12.73 29.06
C ALA A 275 -14.29 12.92 27.68
N ALA A 276 -15.27 13.81 27.53
CA ALA A 276 -15.88 14.12 26.26
C ALA A 276 -14.87 14.72 25.26
N PHE A 277 -14.05 15.66 25.73
CA PHE A 277 -12.96 16.25 24.95
C PHE A 277 -11.94 15.19 24.51
N TYR A 278 -11.51 14.32 25.42
CA TYR A 278 -10.61 13.23 25.09
C TYR A 278 -11.22 12.32 24.03
N LEU A 279 -12.45 11.86 24.22
CA LEU A 279 -13.11 10.98 23.27
C LEU A 279 -13.25 11.64 21.89
N LEU A 280 -13.60 12.91 21.83
CA LEU A 280 -13.71 13.65 20.58
C LEU A 280 -12.34 13.82 19.88
N ALA A 281 -11.32 14.25 20.63
CA ALA A 281 -9.98 14.51 20.10
C ALA A 281 -9.28 13.21 19.64
N PHE A 282 -9.48 12.11 20.34
CA PHE A 282 -8.83 10.84 20.09
C PHE A 282 -9.73 9.81 19.39
N ALA A 283 -10.97 10.16 19.01
CA ALA A 283 -11.87 9.25 18.33
C ALA A 283 -11.25 8.52 17.12
N PRO A 284 -10.53 9.19 16.19
CA PRO A 284 -9.88 8.51 15.10
C PRO A 284 -8.77 7.54 15.55
N ALA A 285 -8.00 7.92 16.57
CA ALA A 285 -6.94 7.10 17.14
C ALA A 285 -7.49 5.86 17.86
N LEU A 286 -8.58 6.04 18.61
CA LEU A 286 -9.30 4.93 19.25
C LEU A 286 -9.92 3.99 18.23
N ALA A 287 -10.56 4.53 17.18
CA ALA A 287 -11.16 3.74 16.11
C ALA A 287 -10.09 2.90 15.38
N THR A 288 -8.97 3.50 15.00
CA THR A 288 -7.87 2.79 14.32
C THR A 288 -7.20 1.78 15.27
N GLY A 289 -7.11 2.07 16.57
CA GLY A 289 -6.67 1.12 17.59
C GLY A 289 -7.59 -0.10 17.68
N LEU A 290 -8.91 0.09 17.66
CA LEU A 290 -9.89 -0.99 17.62
C LEU A 290 -9.80 -1.81 16.33
N ILE A 291 -9.63 -1.16 15.19
CA ILE A 291 -9.43 -1.83 13.89
C ILE A 291 -8.16 -2.67 13.92
N TYR A 292 -7.07 -2.12 14.45
CA TYR A 292 -5.82 -2.87 14.59
C TYR A 292 -6.00 -4.10 15.49
N HIS A 293 -6.69 -3.96 16.63
CA HIS A 293 -7.02 -5.10 17.51
C HIS A 293 -7.87 -6.16 16.81
N ARG A 294 -8.90 -5.76 16.06
CA ARG A 294 -9.74 -6.72 15.32
C ARG A 294 -8.94 -7.50 14.26
N ARG A 295 -7.95 -6.89 13.67
CA ARG A 295 -7.09 -7.46 12.63
C ARG A 295 -5.87 -8.22 13.18
N ASP A 296 -5.40 -7.90 14.39
CA ASP A 296 -4.33 -8.60 15.11
C ASP A 296 -4.71 -8.84 16.57
N ARG A 297 -5.64 -9.78 16.80
CA ARG A 297 -6.16 -10.09 18.14
C ARG A 297 -5.07 -10.54 19.12
N ARG A 298 -3.96 -11.13 18.61
CA ARG A 298 -2.84 -11.60 19.46
C ARG A 298 -2.12 -10.46 20.17
N TRP A 299 -2.16 -9.25 19.61
CA TRP A 299 -1.53 -8.07 20.22
C TRP A 299 -2.27 -7.56 21.46
N GLY A 300 -3.58 -7.82 21.56
CA GLY A 300 -4.43 -7.42 22.68
C GLY A 300 -5.02 -6.01 22.56
N LEU A 301 -6.21 -5.82 23.15
CA LEU A 301 -6.98 -4.57 23.02
C LEU A 301 -6.27 -3.36 23.61
N LEU A 302 -5.81 -3.46 24.86
CA LEU A 302 -5.18 -2.35 25.57
C LEU A 302 -3.92 -1.85 24.86
N LYS A 303 -3.07 -2.76 24.36
CA LYS A 303 -1.87 -2.40 23.61
C LYS A 303 -2.23 -1.73 22.27
N SER A 304 -3.30 -2.18 21.61
CA SER A 304 -3.77 -1.60 20.36
C SER A 304 -4.32 -0.18 20.56
N LEU A 305 -5.08 0.04 21.63
CA LEU A 305 -5.56 1.38 22.01
C LEU A 305 -4.40 2.29 22.43
N ALA A 306 -3.44 1.77 23.21
CA ALA A 306 -2.22 2.51 23.55
C ALA A 306 -1.42 2.92 22.31
N MET A 307 -1.33 2.03 21.30
CA MET A 307 -0.68 2.36 20.02
C MET A 307 -1.42 3.49 19.30
N GLY A 308 -2.75 3.47 19.29
CA GLY A 308 -3.56 4.57 18.75
C GLY A 308 -3.27 5.90 19.49
N ASN A 309 -3.24 5.87 20.81
CA ASN A 309 -2.93 7.07 21.62
C ASN A 309 -1.48 7.54 21.50
N ALA A 310 -0.55 6.67 21.09
CA ALA A 310 0.83 7.05 20.80
C ALA A 310 0.94 8.05 19.63
N VAL A 311 -0.17 8.38 18.94
CA VAL A 311 -0.23 9.38 17.87
C VAL A 311 0.40 10.72 18.27
N ILE A 312 0.28 11.15 19.51
CA ILE A 312 0.92 12.39 20.02
C ILE A 312 2.42 12.35 19.78
N VAL A 313 3.08 11.24 20.14
CA VAL A 313 4.53 11.08 19.99
C VAL A 313 4.92 10.75 18.55
N THR A 314 4.13 9.89 17.91
CA THR A 314 4.45 9.40 16.55
C THR A 314 4.20 10.44 15.47
N ASN A 315 3.34 11.44 15.71
CA ASN A 315 3.18 12.59 14.82
C ASN A 315 4.47 13.38 14.63
N TYR A 316 5.38 13.42 15.63
CA TYR A 316 6.67 14.07 15.47
C TYR A 316 7.51 13.46 14.35
N LEU A 317 7.38 12.15 14.11
CA LEU A 317 8.00 11.51 12.94
C LEU A 317 7.45 12.10 11.64
N SER A 318 6.12 12.24 11.53
CA SER A 318 5.47 12.82 10.35
C SER A 318 5.84 14.30 10.19
N PHE A 319 5.82 15.08 11.27
CA PHE A 319 6.22 16.49 11.26
C PHE A 319 7.66 16.68 10.77
N ALA A 320 8.60 15.92 11.33
CA ALA A 320 9.99 15.96 10.89
C ALA A 320 10.14 15.62 9.41
N CYS A 321 9.40 14.60 8.93
CA CYS A 321 9.49 14.14 7.55
C CYS A 321 8.85 15.13 6.56
N VAL A 322 7.68 15.71 6.88
CA VAL A 322 6.98 16.63 5.97
C VAL A 322 7.73 17.95 5.82
N TRP A 323 8.26 18.50 6.91
CA TRP A 323 9.10 19.71 6.86
C TRP A 323 10.40 19.45 6.10
N ARG A 324 11.06 18.33 6.37
CA ARG A 324 12.26 17.93 5.62
C ARG A 324 11.97 17.76 4.13
N ALA A 325 10.82 17.19 3.77
CA ALA A 325 10.37 17.07 2.38
C ALA A 325 10.16 18.43 1.73
N LEU A 326 9.49 19.36 2.42
CA LEU A 326 9.31 20.73 1.96
C LEU A 326 10.65 21.43 1.69
N PHE A 327 11.60 21.37 2.65
CA PHE A 327 12.92 21.96 2.45
C PHE A 327 13.70 21.33 1.30
N ARG A 328 13.55 20.02 1.06
CA ARG A 328 14.16 19.35 -0.09
C ARG A 328 13.54 19.84 -1.41
N ILE A 329 12.22 20.02 -1.47
CA ILE A 329 11.53 20.59 -2.63
C ILE A 329 12.01 22.01 -2.92
N LEU A 330 12.04 22.87 -1.91
CA LEU A 330 12.51 24.27 -2.04
C LEU A 330 13.99 24.37 -2.50
N ARG A 331 14.81 23.35 -2.21
CA ARG A 331 16.21 23.26 -2.65
C ARG A 331 16.39 22.51 -3.97
N GLY A 332 15.33 22.10 -4.64
CA GLY A 332 15.41 21.33 -5.89
C GLY A 332 16.05 19.94 -5.75
N GLN A 333 16.07 19.36 -4.55
CA GLN A 333 16.70 18.06 -4.30
C GLN A 333 15.75 16.93 -4.69
N THR A 334 16.09 16.16 -5.71
CA THR A 334 15.32 15.01 -6.22
C THR A 334 16.03 13.67 -6.03
N SER A 335 17.20 13.66 -5.35
CA SER A 335 18.00 12.44 -5.19
C SER A 335 17.25 11.34 -4.45
N TRP A 336 17.35 10.12 -4.98
CA TRP A 336 16.78 8.91 -4.41
C TRP A 336 17.83 8.20 -3.53
N ASP A 337 17.56 8.13 -2.22
CA ASP A 337 18.39 7.39 -1.27
C ASP A 337 17.83 5.98 -1.07
N LYS A 338 18.58 4.97 -1.47
CA LYS A 338 18.21 3.57 -1.27
C LYS A 338 18.14 3.24 0.23
N THR A 339 17.01 2.67 0.69
CA THR A 339 16.87 2.16 2.06
C THR A 339 17.51 0.78 2.14
N SER A 340 18.55 0.61 2.98
CA SER A 340 19.18 -0.69 3.23
C SER A 340 18.20 -1.64 3.93
N ARG A 341 18.15 -2.89 3.48
CA ARG A 341 17.42 -3.98 4.16
C ARG A 341 18.35 -4.79 5.03
N ILE A 342 17.81 -5.41 6.08
CA ILE A 342 18.57 -6.28 6.98
C ILE A 342 18.60 -7.68 6.34
N ARG A 343 19.78 -8.29 6.30
CA ARG A 343 19.89 -9.69 5.88
C ARG A 343 19.15 -10.56 6.90
N GLU A 344 18.23 -11.39 6.43
CA GLU A 344 17.64 -12.43 7.27
C GLU A 344 18.67 -13.53 7.45
N THR A 345 19.24 -13.64 8.68
CA THR A 345 20.09 -14.78 9.03
C THR A 345 19.20 -16.00 9.24
N GLY A 346 19.24 -16.93 8.26
CA GLY A 346 18.88 -18.33 8.46
C GLY A 346 17.45 -18.64 8.93
N GLY A 347 16.42 -18.09 8.31
CA GLY A 347 15.10 -18.68 8.37
C GLY A 347 14.99 -19.77 7.30
N GLN A 348 14.72 -21.01 7.67
CA GLN A 348 14.30 -22.02 6.70
C GLN A 348 13.15 -21.46 5.87
N PRO A 349 13.11 -21.69 4.53
CA PRO A 349 11.97 -21.31 3.73
C PRO A 349 10.73 -21.93 4.40
N SER A 350 9.70 -21.09 4.64
CA SER A 350 8.41 -21.58 5.12
C SER A 350 7.93 -22.69 4.17
N PRO A 351 7.35 -23.78 4.67
CA PRO A 351 6.78 -24.84 3.82
C PRO A 351 5.81 -24.31 2.74
N ALA A 352 5.22 -23.13 2.96
CA ALA A 352 4.39 -22.42 1.99
C ALA A 352 5.18 -21.97 0.73
N ALA A 353 6.48 -21.71 0.83
CA ALA A 353 7.28 -21.33 -0.35
C ALA A 353 7.52 -22.52 -1.33
N THR A 354 7.50 -23.73 -0.81
CA THR A 354 7.59 -24.96 -1.63
C THR A 354 6.24 -25.31 -2.29
N GLY A 355 5.12 -24.92 -1.70
CA GLY A 355 3.79 -25.10 -2.27
C GLY A 355 3.47 -24.10 -3.39
N ALA A 356 3.91 -22.83 -3.26
CA ALA A 356 3.68 -21.82 -4.28
C ALA A 356 4.51 -22.04 -5.55
N ALA A 357 5.72 -22.63 -5.43
CA ALA A 357 6.52 -23.02 -6.59
C ALA A 357 5.91 -24.23 -7.34
N ALA A 358 5.14 -25.07 -6.64
CA ALA A 358 4.42 -26.19 -7.26
C ALA A 358 3.07 -25.78 -7.88
N ALA A 359 2.49 -24.66 -7.49
CA ALA A 359 1.20 -24.16 -8.00
C ALA A 359 1.33 -23.28 -9.27
N VAL A 360 2.55 -22.98 -9.71
CA VAL A 360 2.83 -22.31 -11.00
C VAL A 360 3.27 -23.32 -12.07
N ALA A 361 2.83 -24.58 -11.99
CA ALA A 361 2.89 -25.52 -13.07
C ALA A 361 1.61 -25.41 -13.92
N PRO A 362 1.68 -25.61 -15.25
CA PRO A 362 1.09 -24.74 -16.26
C PRO A 362 -0.40 -24.98 -16.44
N VAL A 363 -1.19 -23.94 -16.39
CA VAL A 363 -2.47 -23.87 -17.11
C VAL A 363 -2.21 -23.63 -18.62
N LEU A 364 -1.12 -24.17 -19.13
CA LEU A 364 -0.68 -24.08 -20.54
C LEU A 364 -0.57 -25.48 -21.15
N SER A 365 -1.68 -26.20 -21.21
CA SER A 365 -1.90 -27.22 -22.25
C SER A 365 -3.33 -27.80 -22.13
N THR A 366 -4.31 -27.07 -22.64
CA THR A 366 -5.44 -27.71 -23.30
C THR A 366 -5.46 -27.17 -24.71
N GLN A 367 -4.73 -27.89 -25.59
CA GLN A 367 -5.04 -27.86 -27.01
C GLN A 367 -6.52 -28.16 -27.16
N ALA A 368 -7.21 -27.28 -27.87
CA ALA A 368 -8.56 -27.49 -28.33
C ALA A 368 -8.61 -28.74 -29.21
N GLY A 369 -9.14 -29.79 -28.66
CA GLY A 369 -9.79 -30.86 -29.41
C GLY A 369 -11.23 -30.42 -29.64
N VAL A 370 -11.53 -30.01 -30.83
CA VAL A 370 -12.90 -29.86 -31.32
C VAL A 370 -13.50 -31.23 -31.35
N ASP A 371 -14.57 -31.48 -30.55
CA ASP A 371 -15.74 -32.25 -30.94
C ASP A 371 -16.73 -32.37 -29.77
N GLY A 372 -17.99 -32.08 -30.04
CA GLY A 372 -19.14 -32.62 -29.33
C GLY A 372 -19.87 -31.66 -28.37
N ALA A 373 -20.98 -31.17 -28.87
CA ALA A 373 -22.03 -30.48 -28.13
C ALA A 373 -22.38 -31.17 -26.80
N GLY A 374 -22.29 -30.42 -25.69
CA GLY A 374 -22.75 -30.87 -24.38
C GLY A 374 -23.11 -29.68 -23.52
N GLU A 375 -24.41 -29.44 -23.33
CA GLU A 375 -24.97 -28.41 -22.47
C GLU A 375 -24.42 -28.45 -21.05
N TRP A 376 -23.89 -27.35 -20.60
CA TRP A 376 -23.50 -27.10 -19.20
C TRP A 376 -24.75 -26.89 -18.33
N LYS A 377 -25.00 -27.81 -17.37
CA LYS A 377 -26.01 -27.64 -16.32
C LYS A 377 -25.32 -27.33 -14.98
N PRO A 378 -25.70 -26.26 -14.28
CA PRO A 378 -25.13 -25.94 -12.97
C PRO A 378 -25.58 -26.98 -11.92
N SER A 379 -24.62 -27.52 -11.18
CA SER A 379 -24.84 -28.41 -10.05
C SER A 379 -25.53 -27.70 -8.91
N ARG A 380 -26.70 -28.17 -8.52
CA ARG A 380 -27.44 -27.74 -7.33
C ARG A 380 -26.68 -28.16 -6.08
N ALA A 381 -26.29 -27.19 -5.25
CA ALA A 381 -25.79 -27.44 -3.90
C ALA A 381 -26.89 -28.12 -3.07
N LYS A 382 -26.52 -29.24 -2.46
CA LYS A 382 -27.36 -29.96 -1.48
C LYS A 382 -27.47 -29.10 -0.22
N GLY A 383 -28.67 -28.61 0.06
CA GLY A 383 -29.00 -28.00 1.34
C GLY A 383 -29.00 -29.03 2.46
N SER A 384 -28.25 -28.77 3.51
CA SER A 384 -28.36 -29.48 4.78
C SER A 384 -29.58 -28.97 5.54
N ARG A 385 -30.44 -29.91 5.90
CA ARG A 385 -31.56 -29.73 6.85
C ARG A 385 -31.00 -29.32 8.21
N LEU A 386 -31.50 -28.22 8.74
CA LEU A 386 -31.59 -28.00 10.18
C LEU A 386 -32.99 -27.54 10.56
N ASP A 387 -33.59 -28.40 11.25
CA ASP A 387 -34.80 -28.51 12.00
C ASP A 387 -35.64 -27.26 12.31
N ARG A 388 -36.92 -27.43 11.92
CA ARG A 388 -38.08 -26.83 12.59
C ARG A 388 -38.16 -27.37 14.04
N LYS A 389 -38.13 -26.50 15.01
CA LYS A 389 -38.91 -26.61 16.27
C LYS A 389 -38.94 -25.25 16.95
N ARG A 390 -40.09 -24.60 16.91
CA ARG A 390 -40.81 -23.87 17.97
C ARG A 390 -41.96 -23.09 17.34
N ALA A 391 -43.10 -23.78 17.32
CA ALA A 391 -44.40 -23.13 17.41
C ALA A 391 -45.16 -23.89 18.52
N GLN A 392 -45.21 -23.25 19.67
CA GLN A 392 -46.33 -23.18 20.57
C GLN A 392 -46.05 -22.04 21.54
#